data_9c8b0acac11e6f3c19e4951e64c3c006
#
_entry.id   9c8b0acac11e6f3c19e4951e64c3c006
#
_cell.length_a   1.000
_cell.length_b   1.000
_cell.length_c   1.000
_cell.angle_alpha   90.00
_cell.angle_beta   90.00
_cell.angle_gamma   90.00
#
_symmetry.space_group_name_H-M   'P 1'
#
loop_
_entity.id
_entity.type
_entity.pdbx_description
1 polymer ?
#
loop_
_entity_poly.entity_id
_entity_poly.type
_entity_poly.pdbx_seq_one_letter_code
_entity_poly.pdbx_strand_id
1 'polypeptide(L)'
;MTSVYRAMLVYRDAGQVHQEFEAWEKSLGECASDDCIERAYYTGISRIADVPSDFSWEGRWWNTSAANVSGGVIQFSHSADWSIVADIRIWAGLNKDEFTAEARKLNGMVLIDNMVDSKHCKVLFIPRLSGAIQAYSNADWGCRLLMPSGAFIDGRYVKSDLDPRPKATLQSLEIFRDAKVDERFRALVGDEYQKFVDTANIYIYQDDIDNIGATVVSMWVRGAANTRTAIIMYTANDIWAARIEPDDKGKLAFSYFSTQGNDTAKMPRTLAEWKLRYLSQ
;
A
#
# COMPACT_ATOMS: atom_id res chain seq x y z
N MET A 1 -17.00 -1.57 -12.75
CA MET A 1 -18.28 -0.90 -12.45
C MET A 1 -18.68 -1.05 -10.97
N THR A 2 -18.93 -2.24 -10.43
CA THR A 2 -19.44 -2.45 -9.06
C THR A 2 -18.63 -1.74 -7.97
N SER A 3 -17.30 -1.76 -8.04
CA SER A 3 -16.43 -1.08 -7.07
C SER A 3 -16.57 0.44 -7.12
N VAL A 4 -16.72 1.01 -8.32
CA VAL A 4 -16.95 2.45 -8.51
C VAL A 4 -18.31 2.85 -7.96
N TYR A 5 -19.36 2.10 -8.31
CA TYR A 5 -20.72 2.34 -7.82
C TYR A 5 -20.76 2.35 -6.27
N ARG A 6 -20.22 1.30 -5.61
CA ARG A 6 -20.18 1.21 -4.15
C ARG A 6 -19.41 2.37 -3.51
N ALA A 7 -18.29 2.77 -4.10
CA ALA A 7 -17.53 3.90 -3.59
C ALA A 7 -18.33 5.20 -3.70
N MET A 8 -19.06 5.43 -4.81
CA MET A 8 -19.80 6.67 -5.03
C MET A 8 -21.03 6.81 -4.14
N LEU A 9 -21.63 5.71 -3.68
CA LEU A 9 -22.70 5.76 -2.66
C LEU A 9 -22.27 6.43 -1.34
N VAL A 10 -20.96 6.49 -1.07
CA VAL A 10 -20.40 7.14 0.13
C VAL A 10 -20.11 8.62 -0.11
N TYR A 11 -19.80 9.02 -1.35
CA TYR A 11 -19.28 10.35 -1.67
C TYR A 11 -20.27 11.26 -2.41
N ARG A 12 -21.38 10.71 -2.94
CA ARG A 12 -22.39 11.43 -3.71
C ARG A 12 -23.79 11.13 -3.18
N ASP A 13 -24.79 11.84 -3.67
CA ASP A 13 -26.19 11.52 -3.41
C ASP A 13 -26.52 10.12 -3.90
N ALA A 14 -26.95 9.25 -2.98
CA ALA A 14 -27.19 7.85 -3.26
C ALA A 14 -28.32 7.63 -4.30
N GLY A 15 -29.34 8.48 -4.29
CA GLY A 15 -30.44 8.41 -5.25
C GLY A 15 -30.00 8.72 -6.68
N GLN A 16 -29.17 9.76 -6.84
CA GLN A 16 -28.59 10.12 -8.12
C GLN A 16 -27.65 9.02 -8.64
N VAL A 17 -26.75 8.49 -7.78
CA VAL A 17 -25.84 7.40 -8.14
C VAL A 17 -26.62 6.15 -8.59
N HIS A 18 -27.74 5.87 -7.93
CA HIS A 18 -28.59 4.73 -8.28
C HIS A 18 -29.26 4.91 -9.64
N GLN A 19 -29.83 6.10 -9.91
CA GLN A 19 -30.42 6.42 -11.22
C GLN A 19 -29.40 6.32 -12.37
N GLU A 20 -28.18 6.83 -12.15
CA GLU A 20 -27.10 6.74 -13.13
C GLU A 20 -26.68 5.28 -13.38
N PHE A 21 -26.69 4.44 -12.34
CA PHE A 21 -26.38 3.02 -12.45
C PHE A 21 -27.48 2.26 -13.25
N GLU A 22 -28.76 2.50 -12.96
CA GLU A 22 -29.89 1.92 -13.71
C GLU A 22 -29.87 2.34 -15.18
N ALA A 23 -29.58 3.63 -15.46
CA ALA A 23 -29.44 4.12 -16.83
C ALA A 23 -28.29 3.44 -17.57
N TRP A 24 -27.19 3.16 -16.89
CA TRP A 24 -26.07 2.40 -17.45
C TRP A 24 -26.47 0.94 -17.72
N GLU A 25 -27.13 0.24 -16.79
CA GLU A 25 -27.59 -1.15 -16.99
C GLU A 25 -28.52 -1.24 -18.22
N LYS A 26 -29.44 -0.28 -18.35
CA LYS A 26 -30.30 -0.19 -19.53
C LYS A 26 -29.48 -0.04 -20.82
N SER A 27 -28.49 0.84 -20.84
CA SER A 27 -27.64 1.09 -22.02
C SER A 27 -26.84 -0.17 -22.43
N LEU A 28 -26.46 -1.00 -21.48
CA LEU A 28 -25.82 -2.29 -21.76
C LEU A 28 -26.76 -3.27 -22.47
N GLY A 29 -28.03 -3.31 -22.06
CA GLY A 29 -29.05 -4.17 -22.69
C GLY A 29 -29.36 -3.80 -24.15
N GLU A 30 -29.02 -2.58 -24.57
CA GLU A 30 -29.20 -2.08 -25.94
C GLU A 30 -27.98 -2.36 -26.85
N CYS A 31 -26.86 -2.86 -26.27
CA CYS A 31 -25.63 -3.10 -27.02
C CYS A 31 -25.67 -4.43 -27.79
N ALA A 32 -25.34 -4.37 -29.08
CA ALA A 32 -25.26 -5.54 -29.98
C ALA A 32 -23.82 -5.95 -30.31
N SER A 33 -22.79 -5.27 -29.80
CA SER A 33 -21.38 -5.56 -30.07
C SER A 33 -20.50 -5.31 -28.86
N ASP A 34 -19.33 -5.95 -28.81
CA ASP A 34 -18.33 -5.78 -27.75
C ASP A 34 -17.84 -4.32 -27.64
N ASP A 35 -17.66 -3.63 -28.77
CA ASP A 35 -17.29 -2.22 -28.79
C ASP A 35 -18.36 -1.30 -28.18
N CYS A 36 -19.65 -1.65 -28.38
CA CYS A 36 -20.75 -0.94 -27.74
C CYS A 36 -20.72 -1.17 -26.24
N ILE A 37 -20.54 -2.40 -25.82
CA ILE A 37 -20.45 -2.79 -24.40
C ILE A 37 -19.27 -2.06 -23.74
N GLU A 38 -18.08 -2.07 -24.35
CA GLU A 38 -16.90 -1.40 -23.81
C GLU A 38 -17.17 0.11 -23.64
N ARG A 39 -17.71 0.78 -24.67
CA ARG A 39 -18.07 2.21 -24.59
C ARG A 39 -19.10 2.50 -23.51
N ALA A 40 -20.14 1.67 -23.39
CA ALA A 40 -21.16 1.83 -22.37
C ALA A 40 -20.58 1.69 -20.95
N TYR A 41 -19.64 0.75 -20.74
CA TYR A 41 -18.94 0.59 -19.46
C TYR A 41 -18.16 1.85 -19.09
N TYR A 42 -17.31 2.39 -19.96
CA TYR A 42 -16.49 3.56 -19.62
C TYR A 42 -17.33 4.85 -19.52
N THR A 43 -18.37 5.00 -20.31
CA THR A 43 -19.32 6.11 -20.18
C THR A 43 -20.06 6.04 -18.84
N GLY A 44 -20.55 4.87 -18.47
CA GLY A 44 -21.21 4.66 -17.18
C GLY A 44 -20.30 4.92 -16.00
N ILE A 45 -19.05 4.42 -16.04
CA ILE A 45 -18.06 4.69 -15.00
C ILE A 45 -17.80 6.18 -14.85
N SER A 46 -17.58 6.89 -15.97
CA SER A 46 -17.32 8.33 -15.97
C SER A 46 -18.47 9.13 -15.35
N ARG A 47 -19.72 8.81 -15.67
CA ARG A 47 -20.92 9.46 -15.11
C ARG A 47 -21.07 9.18 -13.62
N ILE A 48 -21.06 7.89 -13.22
CA ILE A 48 -21.22 7.49 -11.82
C ILE A 48 -20.08 8.04 -10.96
N ALA A 49 -18.87 8.12 -11.48
CA ALA A 49 -17.71 8.68 -10.79
C ALA A 49 -17.70 10.22 -10.74
N ASP A 50 -18.60 10.89 -11.49
CA ASP A 50 -18.64 12.34 -11.65
C ASP A 50 -17.26 12.90 -12.07
N VAL A 51 -16.77 12.37 -13.19
CA VAL A 51 -15.42 12.69 -13.69
C VAL A 51 -15.35 14.14 -14.12
N PRO A 52 -14.42 14.97 -13.57
CA PRO A 52 -14.30 16.38 -13.95
C PRO A 52 -13.86 16.54 -15.41
N SER A 53 -14.42 17.52 -16.11
CA SER A 53 -14.11 17.82 -17.51
C SER A 53 -12.67 18.34 -17.71
N ASP A 54 -12.17 19.11 -16.72
CA ASP A 54 -10.91 19.88 -16.83
C ASP A 54 -9.85 19.33 -15.86
N PHE A 55 -9.45 18.06 -16.04
CA PHE A 55 -8.48 17.45 -15.17
C PHE A 55 -7.07 17.49 -15.77
N SER A 56 -6.12 18.06 -15.01
CA SER A 56 -4.71 18.13 -15.38
C SER A 56 -3.98 16.86 -14.96
N TRP A 57 -3.72 15.98 -15.90
CA TRP A 57 -3.07 14.71 -15.68
C TRP A 57 -1.56 14.79 -15.45
N GLU A 58 -0.87 15.65 -16.21
CA GLU A 58 0.58 15.71 -16.20
C GLU A 58 1.16 16.00 -14.82
N GLY A 59 2.27 15.37 -14.50
CA GLY A 59 2.99 15.50 -13.24
C GLY A 59 3.13 14.20 -12.48
N ARG A 60 3.63 14.31 -11.26
CA ARG A 60 3.94 13.18 -10.39
C ARG A 60 2.81 12.93 -9.39
N TRP A 61 2.40 11.67 -9.31
CA TRP A 61 1.26 11.23 -8.50
C TRP A 61 1.68 10.11 -7.56
N TRP A 62 1.45 10.28 -6.27
CA TRP A 62 1.84 9.34 -5.21
C TRP A 62 0.65 8.58 -4.66
N ASN A 63 0.77 7.25 -4.56
CA ASN A 63 -0.24 6.40 -3.92
C ASN A 63 -0.28 6.64 -2.40
N THR A 64 -1.30 7.33 -1.93
CA THR A 64 -1.48 7.64 -0.51
C THR A 64 -2.22 6.56 0.27
N SER A 65 -2.75 5.53 -0.41
CA SER A 65 -3.42 4.38 0.20
C SER A 65 -2.48 3.20 0.47
N ALA A 66 -1.23 3.28 0.00
CA ALA A 66 -0.28 2.20 0.17
C ALA A 66 0.11 2.02 1.65
N ALA A 67 0.29 0.76 2.07
CA ALA A 67 0.75 0.42 3.40
C ALA A 67 2.18 0.92 3.68
N ASN A 68 2.58 0.89 4.95
CA ASN A 68 3.95 1.24 5.34
C ASN A 68 5.00 0.42 4.56
N VAL A 69 6.11 1.05 4.18
CA VAL A 69 7.18 0.47 3.35
C VAL A 69 6.69 -0.07 2.00
N SER A 70 5.49 0.31 1.59
CA SER A 70 4.92 0.04 0.27
C SER A 70 4.54 1.35 -0.40
N GLY A 71 4.41 1.36 -1.71
CA GLY A 71 4.03 2.58 -2.42
C GLY A 71 3.85 2.39 -3.91
N GLY A 72 3.44 3.48 -4.52
CA GLY A 72 3.37 3.63 -5.96
C GLY A 72 3.55 5.10 -6.32
N VAL A 73 4.27 5.36 -7.39
CA VAL A 73 4.39 6.69 -7.98
C VAL A 73 4.18 6.57 -9.48
N ILE A 74 3.41 7.48 -10.04
CA ILE A 74 3.13 7.57 -11.48
C ILE A 74 3.53 8.96 -11.94
N GLN A 75 4.37 9.02 -12.96
CA GLN A 75 4.67 10.25 -13.70
C GLN A 75 3.87 10.23 -14.99
N PHE A 76 2.84 11.06 -15.09
CA PHE A 76 2.15 11.29 -16.36
C PHE A 76 2.84 12.41 -17.12
N SER A 77 3.07 12.15 -18.42
CA SER A 77 3.74 13.08 -19.34
C SER A 77 3.23 12.90 -20.79
N HIS A 78 3.65 13.78 -21.70
CA HIS A 78 3.32 13.71 -23.12
C HIS A 78 1.82 13.53 -23.38
N SER A 79 1.02 14.39 -22.74
CA SER A 79 -0.44 14.36 -22.87
C SER A 79 -0.89 14.89 -24.22
N ALA A 80 -1.49 14.01 -25.03
CA ALA A 80 -2.21 14.34 -26.26
C ALA A 80 -3.72 14.24 -26.04
N ASP A 81 -4.53 14.48 -27.07
CA ASP A 81 -5.99 14.45 -26.96
C ASP A 81 -6.52 13.07 -26.57
N TRP A 82 -5.90 12.00 -27.06
CA TRP A 82 -6.35 10.62 -26.90
C TRP A 82 -5.38 9.72 -26.13
N SER A 83 -4.15 10.14 -25.88
CA SER A 83 -3.13 9.36 -25.17
C SER A 83 -2.33 10.16 -24.16
N ILE A 84 -1.63 9.46 -23.28
CA ILE A 84 -0.70 9.99 -22.31
C ILE A 84 0.30 8.91 -21.94
N VAL A 85 1.55 9.29 -21.69
CA VAL A 85 2.58 8.37 -21.21
C VAL A 85 2.52 8.29 -19.67
N ALA A 86 2.55 7.08 -19.14
CA ALA A 86 2.61 6.80 -17.72
C ALA A 86 3.88 6.02 -17.37
N ASP A 87 4.82 6.67 -16.66
CA ASP A 87 5.97 6.02 -16.04
C ASP A 87 5.58 5.62 -14.62
N ILE A 88 5.59 4.33 -14.32
CA ILE A 88 5.04 3.76 -13.11
C ILE A 88 6.15 3.05 -12.34
N ARG A 89 6.26 3.38 -11.05
CA ARG A 89 7.08 2.66 -10.09
C ARG A 89 6.21 2.20 -8.94
N ILE A 90 6.28 0.92 -8.58
CA ILE A 90 5.56 0.32 -7.47
C ILE A 90 6.48 -0.53 -6.62
N TRP A 91 6.21 -0.59 -5.31
CA TRP A 91 7.01 -1.40 -4.40
C TRP A 91 6.21 -1.90 -3.19
N ALA A 92 6.68 -3.00 -2.61
CA ALA A 92 6.25 -3.52 -1.32
C ALA A 92 7.43 -4.17 -0.61
N GLY A 93 7.97 -3.49 0.40
CA GLY A 93 9.22 -3.87 1.03
C GLY A 93 10.40 -3.80 0.05
N LEU A 94 11.09 -4.92 -0.16
CA LEU A 94 12.17 -5.01 -1.14
C LEU A 94 11.70 -5.35 -2.56
N ASN A 95 10.48 -5.82 -2.71
CA ASN A 95 9.92 -6.13 -4.02
C ASN A 95 9.53 -4.82 -4.71
N LYS A 96 10.08 -4.58 -5.89
CA LYS A 96 9.82 -3.36 -6.67
C LYS A 96 9.82 -3.66 -8.16
N ASP A 97 9.10 -2.83 -8.90
CA ASP A 97 9.12 -2.83 -10.36
C ASP A 97 8.90 -1.42 -10.91
N GLU A 98 9.38 -1.19 -12.13
CA GLU A 98 9.24 0.05 -12.89
C GLU A 98 8.90 -0.29 -14.34
N PHE A 99 7.90 0.35 -14.89
CA PHE A 99 7.51 0.19 -16.29
C PHE A 99 6.88 1.46 -16.84
N THR A 100 6.98 1.62 -18.17
CA THR A 100 6.35 2.70 -18.93
C THR A 100 5.23 2.14 -19.79
N ALA A 101 4.10 2.81 -19.81
CA ALA A 101 2.97 2.46 -20.65
C ALA A 101 2.42 3.69 -21.39
N GLU A 102 2.05 3.53 -22.66
CA GLU A 102 1.19 4.47 -23.34
C GLU A 102 -0.26 4.18 -22.97
N ALA A 103 -0.92 5.13 -22.33
CA ALA A 103 -2.27 4.98 -21.83
C ALA A 103 -3.27 5.73 -22.69
N ARG A 104 -4.48 5.19 -22.87
CA ARG A 104 -5.56 5.84 -23.62
C ARG A 104 -6.35 6.78 -22.72
N LYS A 105 -6.66 7.97 -23.22
CA LYS A 105 -7.63 8.89 -22.59
C LYS A 105 -9.02 8.58 -23.11
N LEU A 106 -9.98 8.36 -22.22
CA LEU A 106 -11.37 8.10 -22.57
C LEU A 106 -12.33 8.61 -21.50
N ASN A 107 -13.32 9.37 -21.91
CA ASN A 107 -14.36 9.93 -21.03
C ASN A 107 -13.80 10.64 -19.77
N GLY A 108 -12.69 11.41 -19.95
CA GLY A 108 -12.00 12.11 -18.87
C GLY A 108 -11.13 11.24 -17.97
N MET A 109 -11.08 9.92 -18.20
CA MET A 109 -10.26 8.93 -17.48
C MET A 109 -9.03 8.54 -18.30
N VAL A 110 -8.11 7.79 -17.69
CA VAL A 110 -6.95 7.20 -18.34
C VAL A 110 -6.97 5.69 -18.13
N LEU A 111 -6.80 4.93 -19.22
CA LEU A 111 -6.77 3.47 -19.25
C LEU A 111 -5.44 2.95 -19.78
N ILE A 112 -4.79 2.08 -19.03
CA ILE A 112 -3.70 1.22 -19.50
C ILE A 112 -4.30 -0.17 -19.76
N ASP A 113 -4.23 -0.64 -21.01
CA ASP A 113 -4.73 -1.96 -21.44
C ASP A 113 -3.77 -2.70 -22.38
N ASN A 114 -2.54 -2.20 -22.48
CA ASN A 114 -1.50 -2.68 -23.37
C ASN A 114 -0.20 -3.03 -22.63
N MET A 115 -0.30 -3.55 -21.41
CA MET A 115 0.88 -3.96 -20.66
C MET A 115 1.66 -5.05 -21.41
N VAL A 116 3.00 -4.88 -21.50
CA VAL A 116 3.89 -5.64 -22.36
C VAL A 116 3.77 -7.15 -22.18
N ASP A 117 3.56 -7.63 -20.95
CA ASP A 117 3.54 -9.05 -20.64
C ASP A 117 2.14 -9.60 -20.31
N SER A 118 1.09 -8.78 -20.40
CA SER A 118 -0.28 -9.26 -20.19
C SER A 118 -1.33 -8.40 -20.88
N LYS A 119 -1.95 -8.98 -21.91
CA LYS A 119 -3.14 -8.42 -22.56
C LYS A 119 -4.38 -8.39 -21.64
N HIS A 120 -4.31 -9.06 -20.50
CA HIS A 120 -5.41 -9.16 -19.54
C HIS A 120 -5.31 -8.16 -18.41
N CYS A 121 -4.14 -7.54 -18.18
CA CYS A 121 -4.01 -6.50 -17.17
C CYS A 121 -4.52 -5.16 -17.70
N LYS A 122 -5.59 -4.66 -17.10
CA LYS A 122 -6.13 -3.33 -17.35
C LYS A 122 -6.08 -2.51 -16.07
N VAL A 123 -5.61 -1.26 -16.17
CA VAL A 123 -5.60 -0.30 -15.06
C VAL A 123 -6.33 0.96 -15.48
N LEU A 124 -7.39 1.29 -14.75
CA LEU A 124 -8.20 2.48 -14.97
C LEU A 124 -7.91 3.52 -13.89
N PHE A 125 -7.53 4.71 -14.32
CA PHE A 125 -7.33 5.87 -13.47
C PHE A 125 -8.52 6.81 -13.60
N ILE A 126 -9.21 7.07 -12.50
CA ILE A 126 -10.41 7.90 -12.45
C ILE A 126 -10.09 9.17 -11.65
N PRO A 127 -10.12 10.36 -12.28
CA PRO A 127 -9.92 11.60 -11.56
C PRO A 127 -11.15 11.90 -10.69
N ARG A 128 -10.93 12.60 -9.59
CA ARG A 128 -11.94 12.98 -8.62
C ARG A 128 -12.04 14.49 -8.52
N LEU A 129 -13.19 15.00 -8.16
CA LEU A 129 -13.42 16.43 -7.90
C LEU A 129 -12.47 17.00 -6.84
N SER A 130 -11.95 16.16 -5.94
CA SER A 130 -10.93 16.53 -4.96
C SER A 130 -9.54 16.80 -5.54
N GLY A 131 -9.36 16.67 -6.86
CA GLY A 131 -8.06 16.75 -7.53
C GLY A 131 -7.19 15.51 -7.37
N ALA A 132 -7.67 14.44 -6.75
CA ALA A 132 -6.97 13.16 -6.64
C ALA A 132 -7.32 12.23 -7.82
N ILE A 133 -6.54 11.16 -8.00
CA ILE A 133 -6.84 10.06 -8.91
C ILE A 133 -7.14 8.81 -8.08
N GLN A 134 -8.16 8.04 -8.47
CA GLN A 134 -8.38 6.69 -7.95
C GLN A 134 -8.02 5.67 -9.03
N ALA A 135 -7.07 4.80 -8.74
CA ALA A 135 -6.66 3.71 -9.63
C ALA A 135 -7.37 2.40 -9.27
N TYR A 136 -7.78 1.67 -10.30
CA TYR A 136 -8.38 0.35 -10.20
C TYR A 136 -7.72 -0.56 -11.24
N SER A 137 -7.15 -1.67 -10.81
CA SER A 137 -6.77 -2.76 -11.70
C SER A 137 -7.93 -3.77 -11.83
N ASN A 138 -7.97 -4.52 -12.91
CA ASN A 138 -8.91 -5.62 -13.01
C ASN A 138 -8.53 -6.74 -12.02
N ALA A 139 -9.56 -7.41 -11.49
CA ALA A 139 -9.40 -8.38 -10.40
C ALA A 139 -8.87 -9.75 -10.84
N ASP A 140 -8.58 -9.93 -12.13
CA ASP A 140 -8.05 -11.18 -12.64
C ASP A 140 -6.54 -11.37 -12.32
N TRP A 141 -6.04 -12.57 -12.60
CA TRP A 141 -4.64 -12.92 -12.36
C TRP A 141 -3.65 -12.15 -13.25
N GLY A 142 -4.13 -11.53 -14.35
CA GLY A 142 -3.27 -10.82 -15.29
C GLY A 142 -2.45 -9.72 -14.66
N CYS A 143 -3.08 -8.81 -13.92
CA CYS A 143 -2.36 -7.75 -13.22
C CYS A 143 -1.55 -8.28 -12.03
N ARG A 144 -2.04 -9.28 -11.30
CA ARG A 144 -1.33 -9.84 -10.14
C ARG A 144 0.00 -10.50 -10.48
N LEU A 145 0.08 -11.13 -11.65
CA LEU A 145 1.32 -11.78 -12.11
C LEU A 145 2.38 -10.77 -12.56
N LEU A 146 1.96 -9.59 -13.01
CA LEU A 146 2.86 -8.53 -13.44
C LEU A 146 3.40 -7.68 -12.29
N MET A 147 2.65 -7.58 -11.19
CA MET A 147 3.04 -6.74 -10.06
C MET A 147 3.99 -7.50 -9.12
N PRO A 148 5.01 -6.84 -8.56
CA PRO A 148 5.86 -7.45 -7.55
C PRO A 148 5.00 -7.94 -6.38
N SER A 149 5.36 -9.08 -5.80
CA SER A 149 4.59 -9.71 -4.72
C SER A 149 4.23 -8.72 -3.61
N GLY A 150 2.94 -8.47 -3.44
CA GLY A 150 2.38 -7.56 -2.43
C GLY A 150 2.40 -6.08 -2.77
N ALA A 151 2.91 -5.69 -3.96
CA ALA A 151 2.73 -4.35 -4.48
C ALA A 151 1.41 -4.26 -5.25
N PHE A 152 0.75 -3.11 -5.17
CA PHE A 152 -0.52 -2.85 -5.84
C PHE A 152 -0.50 -1.47 -6.48
N ILE A 153 -1.02 -1.40 -7.71
CA ILE A 153 -1.24 -0.13 -8.39
C ILE A 153 -2.55 0.54 -7.94
N ASP A 154 -3.46 -0.25 -7.40
CA ASP A 154 -4.74 0.25 -6.89
C ASP A 154 -4.53 1.23 -5.75
N GLY A 155 -5.42 2.22 -5.64
CA GLY A 155 -5.40 3.16 -4.54
C GLY A 155 -5.65 4.60 -4.96
N ARG A 156 -5.56 5.49 -3.98
CA ARG A 156 -5.74 6.92 -4.16
C ARG A 156 -4.38 7.60 -4.40
N TYR A 157 -4.29 8.33 -5.50
CA TYR A 157 -3.08 9.08 -5.88
C TYR A 157 -3.30 10.58 -5.71
N VAL A 158 -2.28 11.25 -5.18
CA VAL A 158 -2.26 12.71 -4.98
C VAL A 158 -1.06 13.29 -5.69
N LYS A 159 -1.26 14.42 -6.37
CA LYS A 159 -0.21 15.12 -7.11
C LYS A 159 0.74 15.82 -6.12
N SER A 160 2.02 15.48 -6.22
CA SER A 160 3.06 16.08 -5.38
C SER A 160 4.46 15.77 -5.95
N ASP A 161 5.41 16.69 -5.77
CA ASP A 161 6.81 16.46 -6.15
C ASP A 161 7.51 15.43 -5.25
N LEU A 162 7.12 15.39 -3.96
CA LEU A 162 7.62 14.45 -2.96
C LEU A 162 6.46 13.60 -2.42
N ASP A 163 6.78 12.46 -1.81
CA ASP A 163 5.78 11.61 -1.15
C ASP A 163 5.02 12.41 -0.07
N PRO A 164 3.71 12.67 -0.28
CA PRO A 164 2.93 13.50 0.64
C PRO A 164 2.45 12.74 1.89
N ARG A 165 2.73 11.45 2.00
CA ARG A 165 2.31 10.66 3.16
C ARG A 165 3.05 11.11 4.42
N PRO A 166 2.36 11.20 5.56
CA PRO A 166 3.04 11.46 6.83
C PRO A 166 4.01 10.31 7.12
N LYS A 167 5.13 10.62 7.79
CA LYS A 167 6.03 9.58 8.28
C LYS A 167 5.26 8.68 9.24
N ALA A 168 5.32 7.37 8.99
CA ALA A 168 4.69 6.39 9.86
C ALA A 168 5.35 6.38 11.25
N THR A 169 4.56 5.99 12.23
CA THR A 169 5.01 5.70 13.60
C THR A 169 4.44 4.34 14.00
N LEU A 170 5.01 3.68 15.00
CA LEU A 170 4.46 2.41 15.48
C LEU A 170 3.03 2.57 16.02
N GLN A 171 2.70 3.77 16.53
CA GLN A 171 1.34 4.11 16.91
C GLN A 171 0.42 4.27 15.70
N SER A 172 0.83 5.02 14.65
CA SER A 172 0.00 5.17 13.44
C SER A 172 -0.20 3.87 12.67
N LEU A 173 0.68 2.88 12.89
CA LEU A 173 0.56 1.51 12.37
C LEU A 173 -0.24 0.59 13.30
N GLU A 174 -0.83 1.14 14.37
CA GLU A 174 -1.62 0.41 15.37
C GLU A 174 -0.85 -0.72 16.10
N ILE A 175 0.49 -0.73 16.01
CA ILE A 175 1.34 -1.67 16.76
C ILE A 175 1.31 -1.30 18.24
N PHE A 176 1.37 -0.01 18.55
CA PHE A 176 1.08 0.50 19.88
C PHE A 176 -0.28 1.19 19.89
N ARG A 177 -1.20 0.69 20.73
CA ARG A 177 -2.53 1.30 20.89
C ARG A 177 -2.48 2.54 21.79
N ASP A 178 -1.51 2.62 22.69
CA ASP A 178 -1.32 3.72 23.63
C ASP A 178 -0.11 4.56 23.23
N ALA A 179 -0.30 5.87 23.05
CA ALA A 179 0.75 6.84 22.75
C ALA A 179 1.87 6.83 23.79
N LYS A 180 1.56 6.61 25.09
CA LYS A 180 2.57 6.52 26.14
C LYS A 180 3.52 5.33 25.95
N VAL A 181 3.05 4.23 25.39
CA VAL A 181 3.92 3.08 25.06
C VAL A 181 4.85 3.45 23.91
N ASP A 182 4.35 4.13 22.88
CA ASP A 182 5.19 4.63 21.77
C ASP A 182 6.27 5.61 22.25
N GLU A 183 5.92 6.56 23.13
CA GLU A 183 6.87 7.50 23.73
C GLU A 183 7.95 6.79 24.53
N ARG A 184 7.57 5.84 25.38
CA ARG A 184 8.53 5.04 26.17
C ARG A 184 9.43 4.20 25.27
N PHE A 185 8.88 3.62 24.20
CA PHE A 185 9.64 2.85 23.24
C PHE A 185 10.66 3.75 22.51
N ARG A 186 10.26 4.93 22.06
CA ARG A 186 11.18 5.93 21.46
C ARG A 186 12.32 6.30 22.41
N ALA A 187 12.01 6.55 23.68
CA ALA A 187 13.02 6.85 24.67
C ALA A 187 13.99 5.67 24.90
N LEU A 188 13.49 4.43 24.82
CA LEU A 188 14.30 3.22 24.98
C LEU A 188 15.26 2.99 23.81
N VAL A 189 14.78 3.09 22.57
CA VAL A 189 15.56 2.70 21.39
C VAL A 189 16.27 3.88 20.70
N GLY A 190 15.92 5.13 21.04
CA GLY A 190 16.54 6.32 20.50
C GLY A 190 16.49 6.38 18.97
N ASP A 191 17.65 6.59 18.35
CA ASP A 191 17.80 6.71 16.89
C ASP A 191 17.41 5.45 16.12
N GLU A 192 17.31 4.31 16.79
CA GLU A 192 16.88 3.04 16.18
C GLU A 192 15.36 2.97 15.94
N TYR A 193 14.58 3.92 16.50
CA TYR A 193 13.11 3.90 16.38
C TYR A 193 12.63 3.82 14.94
N GLN A 194 13.21 4.62 14.03
CA GLN A 194 12.80 4.64 12.62
C GLN A 194 13.06 3.28 11.94
N LYS A 195 14.11 2.58 12.33
CA LYS A 195 14.41 1.26 11.78
C LYS A 195 13.37 0.19 12.19
N PHE A 196 12.79 0.30 13.40
CA PHE A 196 11.63 -0.51 13.78
C PHE A 196 10.40 -0.19 12.92
N VAL A 197 10.11 1.10 12.69
CA VAL A 197 9.02 1.54 11.81
C VAL A 197 9.23 1.01 10.39
N ASP A 198 10.45 1.11 9.85
CA ASP A 198 10.79 0.65 8.50
C ASP A 198 10.77 -0.88 8.37
N THR A 199 10.89 -1.60 9.49
CA THR A 199 10.73 -3.06 9.53
C THR A 199 9.25 -3.47 9.57
N ALA A 200 8.36 -2.62 10.03
CA ALA A 200 6.93 -2.89 10.18
C ALA A 200 6.15 -2.79 8.85
N ASN A 201 6.60 -3.50 7.82
CA ASN A 201 5.87 -3.65 6.55
C ASN A 201 4.80 -4.74 6.64
N ILE A 202 5.15 -5.86 7.29
CA ILE A 202 4.22 -6.92 7.69
C ILE A 202 4.43 -7.15 9.17
N TYR A 203 3.36 -7.32 9.93
CA TYR A 203 3.45 -7.66 11.34
C TYR A 203 2.34 -8.61 11.77
N ILE A 204 2.63 -9.40 12.80
CA ILE A 204 1.69 -10.33 13.44
C ILE A 204 1.84 -10.26 14.95
N TYR A 205 0.72 -10.41 15.65
CA TYR A 205 0.75 -10.63 17.09
C TYR A 205 1.04 -12.11 17.37
N GLN A 206 1.81 -12.37 18.42
CA GLN A 206 2.25 -13.70 18.83
C GLN A 206 1.92 -13.93 20.30
N ASP A 207 2.01 -15.20 20.72
CA ASP A 207 1.81 -15.59 22.10
C ASP A 207 2.98 -15.13 22.99
N ASP A 208 2.65 -14.72 24.21
CA ASP A 208 3.58 -14.46 25.30
C ASP A 208 3.97 -15.79 25.97
N ILE A 209 5.09 -16.37 25.54
CA ILE A 209 5.57 -17.67 26.06
C ILE A 209 6.03 -17.55 27.53
N ASP A 210 6.40 -16.35 27.97
CA ASP A 210 6.81 -16.06 29.34
C ASP A 210 5.63 -15.97 30.31
N ASN A 211 4.39 -15.85 29.78
CA ASN A 211 3.14 -15.72 30.56
C ASN A 211 3.14 -14.54 31.54
N ILE A 212 3.73 -13.42 31.18
CA ILE A 212 3.79 -12.21 32.02
C ILE A 212 2.72 -11.18 31.65
N GLY A 213 1.78 -11.54 30.77
CA GLY A 213 0.70 -10.66 30.29
C GLY A 213 1.18 -9.61 29.30
N ALA A 214 2.23 -9.91 28.56
CA ALA A 214 2.79 -9.01 27.56
C ALA A 214 2.06 -9.10 26.20
N THR A 215 1.97 -7.98 25.52
CA THR A 215 1.67 -7.96 24.08
C THR A 215 2.96 -8.21 23.31
N VAL A 216 2.93 -9.17 22.38
CA VAL A 216 4.07 -9.54 21.56
C VAL A 216 3.73 -9.31 20.09
N VAL A 217 4.57 -8.59 19.37
CA VAL A 217 4.42 -8.36 17.92
C VAL A 217 5.73 -8.62 17.20
N SER A 218 5.69 -9.51 16.21
CA SER A 218 6.78 -9.72 15.25
C SER A 218 6.48 -8.98 13.97
N MET A 219 7.52 -8.41 13.37
CA MET A 219 7.43 -7.63 12.14
C MET A 219 8.61 -7.90 11.22
N TRP A 220 8.39 -7.72 9.91
CA TRP A 220 9.45 -7.90 8.91
C TRP A 220 9.18 -7.11 7.64
N VAL A 221 10.24 -6.90 6.87
CA VAL A 221 10.16 -6.32 5.53
C VAL A 221 9.80 -7.41 4.52
N ARG A 222 8.79 -7.18 3.69
CA ARG A 222 8.42 -8.10 2.61
C ARG A 222 9.61 -8.32 1.67
N GLY A 223 9.86 -9.58 1.32
CA GLY A 223 11.03 -9.97 0.51
C GLY A 223 12.34 -10.10 1.32
N ALA A 224 12.31 -9.81 2.63
CA ALA A 224 13.49 -9.88 3.51
C ALA A 224 13.17 -10.43 4.91
N ALA A 225 12.17 -11.28 5.04
CA ALA A 225 11.71 -11.79 6.35
C ALA A 225 12.83 -12.46 7.17
N ASN A 226 13.81 -13.10 6.52
CA ASN A 226 14.92 -13.76 7.20
C ASN A 226 16.09 -12.84 7.54
N THR A 227 16.11 -11.62 7.02
CA THR A 227 17.26 -10.71 7.15
C THR A 227 16.90 -9.33 7.69
N ARG A 228 15.63 -8.92 7.60
CA ARG A 228 15.13 -7.65 8.13
C ARG A 228 13.85 -7.90 8.89
N THR A 229 14.03 -8.22 10.17
CA THR A 229 12.95 -8.62 11.07
C THR A 229 13.14 -8.00 12.45
N ALA A 230 12.05 -7.78 13.17
CA ALA A 230 12.05 -7.25 14.52
C ALA A 230 10.94 -7.90 15.35
N ILE A 231 11.10 -7.87 16.67
CA ILE A 231 10.09 -8.26 17.64
C ILE A 231 10.03 -7.19 18.74
N ILE A 232 8.82 -6.88 19.17
CA ILE A 232 8.56 -6.03 20.34
C ILE A 232 7.63 -6.80 21.29
N MET A 233 8.00 -6.82 22.56
CA MET A 233 7.21 -7.38 23.64
C MET A 233 7.05 -6.31 24.71
N TYR A 234 5.83 -6.05 25.16
CA TYR A 234 5.61 -4.98 26.15
C TYR A 234 4.45 -5.28 27.10
N THR A 235 4.60 -4.79 28.31
CA THR A 235 3.56 -4.74 29.36
C THR A 235 3.25 -3.27 29.70
N ALA A 236 2.41 -3.06 30.71
CA ALA A 236 2.19 -1.70 31.24
C ALA A 236 3.51 -1.05 31.73
N ASN A 237 4.46 -1.83 32.26
CA ASN A 237 5.66 -1.33 32.92
C ASN A 237 6.93 -1.51 32.10
N ASP A 238 7.07 -2.63 31.40
CA ASP A 238 8.31 -3.04 30.75
C ASP A 238 8.16 -3.19 29.25
N ILE A 239 9.29 -2.97 28.55
CA ILE A 239 9.41 -3.13 27.12
C ILE A 239 10.70 -3.90 26.82
N TRP A 240 10.60 -4.90 25.97
CA TRP A 240 11.71 -5.63 25.37
C TRP A 240 11.57 -5.59 23.85
N ALA A 241 12.65 -5.35 23.16
CA ALA A 241 12.64 -5.35 21.71
C ALA A 241 13.94 -5.92 21.15
N ALA A 242 13.86 -6.56 20.01
CA ALA A 242 15.02 -7.02 19.29
C ALA A 242 14.84 -6.84 17.78
N ARG A 243 15.96 -6.69 17.09
CA ARG A 243 15.99 -6.53 15.63
C ARG A 243 17.16 -7.27 15.04
N ILE A 244 16.94 -7.84 13.86
CA ILE A 244 17.96 -8.48 13.04
C ILE A 244 17.97 -7.76 11.70
N GLU A 245 19.14 -7.28 11.29
CA GLU A 245 19.36 -6.66 9.98
C GLU A 245 20.80 -6.94 9.52
N PRO A 246 21.09 -6.87 8.21
CA PRO A 246 22.45 -6.92 7.72
C PRO A 246 23.24 -5.69 8.17
N ASP A 247 24.49 -5.90 8.63
CA ASP A 247 25.47 -4.84 8.82
C ASP A 247 26.04 -4.36 7.45
N ASP A 248 26.96 -3.40 7.49
CA ASP A 248 27.61 -2.84 6.30
C ASP A 248 28.39 -3.89 5.47
N LYS A 249 28.68 -5.06 6.05
CA LYS A 249 29.35 -6.19 5.40
C LYS A 249 28.36 -7.27 4.94
N GLY A 250 27.06 -7.04 5.13
CA GLY A 250 25.99 -7.99 4.79
C GLY A 250 25.82 -9.14 5.80
N LYS A 251 26.54 -9.11 6.94
CA LYS A 251 26.38 -10.09 8.00
C LYS A 251 25.21 -9.71 8.90
N LEU A 252 24.40 -10.70 9.30
CA LEU A 252 23.27 -10.44 10.21
C LEU A 252 23.77 -9.97 11.58
N ALA A 253 23.35 -8.78 11.95
CA ALA A 253 23.58 -8.17 13.25
C ALA A 253 22.29 -8.25 14.10
N PHE A 254 22.47 -8.52 15.39
CA PHE A 254 21.39 -8.58 16.37
C PHE A 254 21.50 -7.41 17.34
N SER A 255 20.40 -6.65 17.46
CA SER A 255 20.26 -5.57 18.42
C SER A 255 19.17 -5.92 19.44
N TYR A 256 19.43 -5.65 20.72
CA TYR A 256 18.49 -5.91 21.81
C TYR A 256 18.35 -4.67 22.71
N PHE A 257 17.12 -4.35 23.08
CA PHE A 257 16.75 -3.20 23.90
C PHE A 257 15.76 -3.64 24.99
N SER A 258 15.98 -3.19 26.22
CA SER A 258 15.06 -3.49 27.32
C SER A 258 15.05 -2.39 28.37
N THR A 259 13.88 -2.06 28.90
CA THR A 259 13.72 -1.18 30.07
C THR A 259 14.37 -1.75 31.34
N GLN A 260 14.60 -3.08 31.38
CA GLN A 260 15.29 -3.77 32.48
C GLN A 260 16.81 -3.92 32.25
N GLY A 261 17.36 -3.26 31.21
CA GLY A 261 18.76 -3.34 30.81
C GLY A 261 18.99 -4.29 29.64
N ASN A 262 20.07 -4.05 28.90
CA ASN A 262 20.34 -4.72 27.62
C ASN A 262 21.17 -6.01 27.77
N ASP A 263 21.15 -6.64 28.95
CA ASP A 263 21.79 -7.93 29.18
C ASP A 263 21.01 -9.06 28.49
N THR A 264 21.58 -9.60 27.40
CA THR A 264 20.94 -10.65 26.63
C THR A 264 20.79 -11.98 27.39
N ALA A 265 21.51 -12.18 28.50
CA ALA A 265 21.31 -13.35 29.36
C ALA A 265 19.99 -13.31 30.15
N LYS A 266 19.42 -12.10 30.29
CA LYS A 266 18.12 -11.86 30.95
C LYS A 266 16.97 -11.61 29.98
N MET A 267 17.20 -11.88 28.69
CA MET A 267 16.20 -11.72 27.64
C MET A 267 15.02 -12.69 27.89
N PRO A 268 13.75 -12.21 27.76
CA PRO A 268 12.57 -13.08 27.84
C PRO A 268 12.68 -14.26 26.87
N ARG A 269 12.14 -15.40 27.29
CA ARG A 269 12.16 -16.63 26.50
C ARG A 269 11.48 -16.43 25.12
N THR A 270 10.42 -15.64 25.06
CA THR A 270 9.74 -15.25 23.83
C THR A 270 10.71 -14.66 22.79
N LEU A 271 11.55 -13.69 23.21
CA LEU A 271 12.54 -13.07 22.33
C LEU A 271 13.72 -14.02 22.06
N ALA A 272 14.11 -14.83 23.02
CA ALA A 272 15.20 -15.79 22.85
C ALA A 272 14.85 -16.86 21.78
N GLU A 273 13.64 -17.40 21.84
CA GLU A 273 13.15 -18.36 20.84
C GLU A 273 12.99 -17.70 19.45
N TRP A 274 12.49 -16.45 19.41
CA TRP A 274 12.44 -15.69 18.18
C TRP A 274 13.84 -15.47 17.57
N LYS A 275 14.83 -15.07 18.36
CA LYS A 275 16.23 -14.90 17.93
C LYS A 275 16.80 -16.19 17.31
N LEU A 276 16.57 -17.34 17.94
CA LEU A 276 17.07 -18.63 17.46
C LEU A 276 16.54 -18.99 16.07
N ARG A 277 15.30 -18.63 15.72
CA ARG A 277 14.72 -18.91 14.39
C ARG A 277 15.50 -18.26 13.25
N TYR A 278 16.18 -17.15 13.49
CA TYR A 278 16.85 -16.36 12.46
C TYR A 278 18.39 -16.45 12.50
N LEU A 279 18.97 -16.76 13.65
CA LEU A 279 20.43 -16.75 13.81
C LEU A 279 21.04 -18.15 13.99
N SER A 280 20.23 -19.21 14.01
CA SER A 280 20.70 -20.61 14.08
C SER A 280 20.75 -21.30 12.71
N GLN A 281 20.55 -20.55 11.62
CA GLN A 281 20.59 -21.06 10.25
C GLN A 281 21.98 -20.93 9.63
#